data_9655938dc9ecfa10dc2cbbf1a45b49ff
#
_entry.id   9655938dc9ecfa10dc2cbbf1a45b49ff
#
_cell.length_a   1.000
_cell.length_b   1.000
_cell.length_c   1.000
_cell.angle_alpha   90.00
_cell.angle_beta   90.00
_cell.angle_gamma   90.00
#
_symmetry.space_group_name_H-M   'P 1'
#
loop_
_entity.id
_entity.type
_entity.pdbx_description
1 polymer ?
#
loop_
_entity_poly.entity_id
_entity_poly.type
_entity_poly.pdbx_seq_one_letter_code
_entity_poly.pdbx_strand_id
1 'polypeptide(L)'
;MAYSVFTGLSCEVSPAAMAVVKASLFSGMYTKFKPHLLMIIAQIGYTFLYFITEASFNHGMNPHVYVTYRHIVSAIVMFPFAYFLERKMRPKLTFDLFMEISLLSFLGVSSTLNMYFASLKYTSPTFVASMTNTVAALTFVIAVVLRLETLDLRHARGLAKVIGTVVCLAGVTTMTLYKGPILKNLWHPLIHLQRTTAIHEHWLKGSILTVGSCITWSIWYIMQAITLKRYPARLSLTAWMSFLGGVQSAIFTVIVQHKQAAWTIGFNIDFWSTIYGGVVISGLIVFVQLWCTEEKGPVFVTMFNPFTTILVAGIAYFVLGEKLYLGSVIGAVIVIVGLYMLLWGKEADQEVDSETEGHSCSSCDEEKGPSGKKGSTRAIEMP
;
A
#
# COMPACT_ATOMS: atom_id res chain seq x y z
N MET A 1 -59.83 30.45 -28.71
CA MET A 1 -58.83 30.42 -29.78
C MET A 1 -57.53 30.78 -29.15
N ALA A 2 -56.69 29.78 -28.83
CA ALA A 2 -55.26 29.80 -28.53
C ALA A 2 -54.88 28.58 -27.70
N TYR A 3 -55.11 27.42 -28.28
CA TYR A 3 -54.46 26.16 -27.84
C TYR A 3 -53.69 25.70 -29.10
N SER A 4 -52.38 25.79 -29.05
CA SER A 4 -51.38 25.03 -29.77
C SER A 4 -50.12 25.90 -29.93
N VAL A 5 -49.10 25.58 -29.22
CA VAL A 5 -47.69 25.55 -29.57
C VAL A 5 -46.91 25.14 -28.30
N PHE A 6 -46.94 23.87 -27.97
CA PHE A 6 -45.96 23.24 -27.10
C PHE A 6 -45.86 21.75 -27.51
N THR A 7 -45.43 21.52 -28.73
CA THR A 7 -45.04 20.20 -29.19
C THR A 7 -43.66 20.30 -29.83
N GLY A 8 -42.71 19.59 -29.25
CA GLY A 8 -41.57 19.14 -30.02
C GLY A 8 -40.25 19.82 -29.74
N LEU A 9 -39.63 19.41 -28.65
CA LEU A 9 -38.17 19.22 -28.62
C LEU A 9 -37.88 17.98 -27.74
N SER A 10 -38.34 16.82 -28.19
CA SER A 10 -37.73 15.56 -27.80
C SER A 10 -36.36 15.56 -28.48
N CYS A 11 -35.35 15.99 -27.72
CA CYS A 11 -33.96 15.81 -28.10
C CYS A 11 -33.67 14.28 -28.03
N GLU A 12 -33.97 13.57 -29.13
CA GLU A 12 -33.52 12.19 -29.29
C GLU A 12 -31.99 12.22 -29.29
N VAL A 13 -31.41 11.97 -28.11
CA VAL A 13 -29.96 11.77 -27.97
C VAL A 13 -29.61 10.56 -28.83
N SER A 14 -28.87 10.79 -29.93
CA SER A 14 -28.42 9.74 -30.85
C SER A 14 -27.83 8.56 -30.04
N PRO A 15 -28.14 7.30 -30.39
CA PRO A 15 -27.56 6.11 -29.75
C PRO A 15 -26.03 6.16 -29.68
N ALA A 16 -25.38 6.78 -30.67
CA ALA A 16 -23.94 7.00 -30.68
C ALA A 16 -23.50 8.00 -29.60
N ALA A 17 -24.23 9.10 -29.37
CA ALA A 17 -23.92 10.04 -28.29
C ALA A 17 -24.11 9.41 -26.91
N MET A 18 -25.16 8.59 -26.75
CA MET A 18 -25.40 7.85 -25.49
C MET A 18 -24.31 6.79 -25.24
N ALA A 19 -23.80 6.12 -26.27
CA ALA A 19 -22.67 5.19 -26.16
C ALA A 19 -21.37 5.89 -25.76
N VAL A 20 -21.09 7.07 -26.32
CA VAL A 20 -19.91 7.89 -25.98
C VAL A 20 -20.00 8.38 -24.52
N VAL A 21 -21.17 8.85 -24.06
CA VAL A 21 -21.38 9.28 -22.67
C VAL A 21 -21.24 8.10 -21.71
N LYS A 22 -21.82 6.94 -22.03
CA LYS A 22 -21.63 5.71 -21.22
C LYS A 22 -20.18 5.27 -21.18
N ALA A 23 -19.45 5.30 -22.30
CA ALA A 23 -18.03 4.95 -22.35
C ALA A 23 -17.18 5.93 -21.53
N SER A 24 -17.47 7.23 -21.59
CA SER A 24 -16.81 8.27 -20.80
C SER A 24 -17.08 8.10 -19.29
N LEU A 25 -18.34 7.85 -18.89
CA LEU A 25 -18.71 7.56 -17.49
C LEU A 25 -18.04 6.29 -16.99
N PHE A 26 -18.02 5.22 -17.80
CA PHE A 26 -17.37 3.96 -17.43
C PHE A 26 -15.85 4.13 -17.31
N SER A 27 -15.23 4.86 -18.23
CA SER A 27 -13.80 5.20 -18.16
C SER A 27 -13.46 6.03 -16.92
N GLY A 28 -14.26 7.05 -16.59
CA GLY A 28 -14.09 7.87 -15.38
C GLY A 28 -14.25 7.04 -14.10
N MET A 29 -15.26 6.17 -14.06
CA MET A 29 -15.50 5.26 -12.94
C MET A 29 -14.36 4.26 -12.77
N TYR A 30 -13.87 3.67 -13.87
CA TYR A 30 -12.73 2.75 -13.85
C TYR A 30 -11.45 3.43 -13.31
N THR A 31 -11.17 4.66 -13.75
CA THR A 31 -10.00 5.42 -13.29
C THR A 31 -10.07 5.72 -11.80
N LYS A 32 -11.26 6.07 -11.29
CA LYS A 32 -11.49 6.33 -9.86
C LYS A 32 -11.30 5.07 -8.99
N PHE A 33 -11.81 3.91 -9.44
CA PHE A 33 -11.77 2.66 -8.67
C PHE A 33 -10.48 1.84 -8.85
N LYS A 34 -9.69 2.12 -9.90
CA LYS A 34 -8.44 1.41 -10.20
C LYS A 34 -7.47 1.32 -9.02
N PRO A 35 -7.16 2.40 -8.26
CA PRO A 35 -6.26 2.29 -7.10
C PRO A 35 -6.78 1.35 -6.01
N HIS A 36 -8.10 1.38 -5.75
CA HIS A 36 -8.74 0.52 -4.74
C HIS A 36 -8.64 -0.95 -5.14
N LEU A 37 -8.97 -1.26 -6.41
CA LEU A 37 -8.87 -2.63 -6.93
C LEU A 37 -7.43 -3.16 -6.87
N LEU A 38 -6.46 -2.34 -7.27
CA LEU A 38 -5.04 -2.71 -7.22
C LEU A 38 -4.58 -2.97 -5.78
N MET A 39 -5.03 -2.17 -4.81
CA MET A 39 -4.71 -2.39 -3.41
C MET A 39 -5.35 -3.67 -2.85
N ILE A 40 -6.60 -3.99 -3.24
CA ILE A 40 -7.26 -5.25 -2.86
C ILE A 40 -6.46 -6.44 -3.41
N ILE A 41 -6.05 -6.40 -4.69
CA ILE A 41 -5.21 -7.45 -5.30
C ILE A 41 -3.87 -7.56 -4.56
N ALA A 42 -3.26 -6.45 -4.19
CA ALA A 42 -2.03 -6.44 -3.41
C ALA A 42 -2.21 -7.13 -2.04
N GLN A 43 -3.32 -6.88 -1.33
CA GLN A 43 -3.59 -7.53 -0.04
C GLN A 43 -3.87 -9.03 -0.18
N ILE A 44 -4.51 -9.45 -1.26
CA ILE A 44 -4.65 -10.88 -1.60
C ILE A 44 -3.26 -11.50 -1.81
N GLY A 45 -2.37 -10.82 -2.54
CA GLY A 45 -0.99 -11.26 -2.72
C GLY A 45 -0.23 -11.41 -1.39
N TYR A 46 -0.35 -10.43 -0.48
CA TYR A 46 0.24 -10.52 0.86
C TYR A 46 -0.36 -11.68 1.69
N THR A 47 -1.65 -11.94 1.53
CA THR A 47 -2.31 -13.06 2.20
C THR A 47 -1.71 -14.40 1.76
N PHE A 48 -1.52 -14.61 0.45
CA PHE A 48 -0.85 -15.82 -0.06
C PHE A 48 0.61 -15.91 0.39
N LEU A 49 1.32 -14.77 0.43
CA LEU A 49 2.68 -14.73 0.97
C LEU A 49 2.72 -15.25 2.40
N TYR A 50 1.78 -14.83 3.25
CA TYR A 50 1.72 -15.24 4.65
C TYR A 50 1.74 -16.78 4.78
N PHE A 51 0.84 -17.47 4.06
CA PHE A 51 0.75 -18.93 4.12
C PHE A 51 1.96 -19.64 3.53
N ILE A 52 2.46 -19.18 2.38
CA ILE A 52 3.63 -19.78 1.73
C ILE A 52 4.89 -19.62 2.59
N THR A 53 5.08 -18.43 3.21
CA THR A 53 6.23 -18.19 4.09
C THR A 53 6.11 -18.94 5.42
N GLU A 54 4.91 -19.06 5.99
CA GLU A 54 4.69 -19.87 7.18
C GLU A 54 5.03 -21.34 6.92
N ALA A 55 4.60 -21.90 5.78
CA ALA A 55 4.94 -23.26 5.38
C ALA A 55 6.47 -23.43 5.19
N SER A 56 7.15 -22.47 4.56
CA SER A 56 8.60 -22.51 4.34
C SER A 56 9.38 -22.42 5.67
N PHE A 57 8.96 -21.56 6.60
CA PHE A 57 9.61 -21.42 7.89
C PHE A 57 9.41 -22.65 8.78
N ASN A 58 8.23 -23.29 8.71
CA ASN A 58 7.98 -24.58 9.37
C ASN A 58 8.82 -25.71 8.77
N HIS A 59 9.17 -25.62 7.48
CA HIS A 59 10.11 -26.54 6.81
C HIS A 59 11.57 -26.34 7.27
N GLY A 60 11.90 -25.20 7.90
CA GLY A 60 13.21 -24.91 8.50
C GLY A 60 14.00 -23.79 7.83
N MET A 61 13.43 -23.07 6.87
CA MET A 61 14.08 -21.93 6.23
C MET A 61 14.36 -20.81 7.25
N ASN A 62 15.57 -20.25 7.17
CA ASN A 62 15.93 -19.11 8.01
C ASN A 62 15.29 -17.82 7.48
N PRO A 63 14.52 -17.08 8.32
CA PRO A 63 13.82 -15.86 7.89
C PRO A 63 14.74 -14.77 7.34
N HIS A 64 15.96 -14.59 7.89
CA HIS A 64 16.90 -13.56 7.43
C HIS A 64 17.50 -13.92 6.05
N VAL A 65 17.79 -15.21 5.83
CA VAL A 65 18.23 -15.71 4.51
C VAL A 65 17.10 -15.54 3.48
N TYR A 66 15.87 -15.85 3.88
CA TYR A 66 14.68 -15.62 3.04
C TYR A 66 14.56 -14.17 2.58
N VAL A 67 14.69 -13.19 3.50
CA VAL A 67 14.62 -11.75 3.15
C VAL A 67 15.71 -11.40 2.13
N THR A 68 16.94 -11.90 2.32
CA THR A 68 18.05 -11.65 1.40
C THR A 68 17.75 -12.18 0.00
N TYR A 69 17.42 -13.47 -0.11
CA TYR A 69 17.14 -14.09 -1.42
C TYR A 69 15.94 -13.49 -2.12
N ARG A 70 14.86 -13.23 -1.40
CA ARG A 70 13.67 -12.58 -1.93
C ARG A 70 14.00 -11.23 -2.60
N HIS A 71 14.84 -10.40 -1.99
CA HIS A 71 15.18 -9.09 -2.55
C HIS A 71 16.21 -9.19 -3.69
N ILE A 72 17.12 -10.16 -3.66
CA ILE A 72 18.02 -10.46 -4.80
C ILE A 72 17.20 -10.89 -6.01
N VAL A 73 16.23 -11.82 -5.85
CA VAL A 73 15.33 -12.25 -6.91
C VAL A 73 14.54 -11.07 -7.47
N SER A 74 13.99 -10.23 -6.59
CA SER A 74 13.28 -9.02 -7.00
C SER A 74 14.16 -8.08 -7.82
N ALA A 75 15.38 -7.83 -7.39
CA ALA A 75 16.32 -6.99 -8.10
C ALA A 75 16.63 -7.54 -9.50
N ILE A 76 16.96 -8.84 -9.60
CA ILE A 76 17.26 -9.51 -10.88
C ILE A 76 16.09 -9.38 -11.87
N VAL A 77 14.87 -9.58 -11.39
CA VAL A 77 13.67 -9.52 -12.25
C VAL A 77 13.33 -8.08 -12.61
N MET A 78 13.33 -7.17 -11.63
CA MET A 78 12.88 -5.79 -11.87
C MET A 78 13.88 -4.94 -12.65
N PHE A 79 15.19 -5.24 -12.57
CA PHE A 79 16.23 -4.44 -13.24
C PHE A 79 16.08 -4.38 -14.77
N PRO A 80 15.84 -5.49 -15.48
CA PRO A 80 15.61 -5.45 -16.94
C PRO A 80 14.39 -4.59 -17.29
N PHE A 81 13.27 -4.78 -16.61
CA PHE A 81 12.06 -3.98 -16.86
C PHE A 81 12.29 -2.50 -16.61
N ALA A 82 12.93 -2.15 -15.50
CA ALA A 82 13.28 -0.78 -15.16
C ALA A 82 14.21 -0.16 -16.23
N TYR A 83 15.18 -0.94 -16.74
CA TYR A 83 16.11 -0.46 -17.75
C TYR A 83 15.43 -0.17 -19.09
N PHE A 84 14.56 -1.07 -19.57
CA PHE A 84 13.93 -0.92 -20.88
C PHE A 84 12.73 0.03 -20.87
N LEU A 85 11.86 -0.04 -19.85
CA LEU A 85 10.61 0.71 -19.85
C LEU A 85 10.78 2.17 -19.37
N GLU A 86 11.67 2.43 -18.41
CA GLU A 86 11.81 3.75 -17.79
C GLU A 86 13.06 4.51 -18.23
N ARG A 87 13.78 4.05 -19.25
CA ARG A 87 15.04 4.68 -19.71
C ARG A 87 14.93 6.17 -19.98
N LYS A 88 13.78 6.63 -20.51
CA LYS A 88 13.54 8.04 -20.86
C LYS A 88 13.07 8.90 -19.68
N MET A 89 12.45 8.30 -18.67
CA MET A 89 11.87 9.00 -17.51
C MET A 89 12.80 9.04 -16.29
N ARG A 90 13.88 8.27 -16.33
CA ARG A 90 14.79 8.12 -15.21
C ARG A 90 15.64 9.39 -15.02
N PRO A 91 15.55 10.08 -13.86
CA PRO A 91 16.48 11.15 -13.51
C PRO A 91 17.92 10.61 -13.36
N LYS A 92 18.91 11.49 -13.50
CA LYS A 92 20.29 11.12 -13.19
C LYS A 92 20.42 10.79 -11.71
N LEU A 93 21.01 9.64 -11.41
CA LEU A 93 21.27 9.24 -10.03
C LEU A 93 22.40 10.11 -9.45
N THR A 94 22.02 11.09 -8.64
CA THR A 94 22.97 11.91 -7.87
C THR A 94 23.37 11.15 -6.60
N PHE A 95 24.50 11.55 -5.99
CA PHE A 95 24.95 10.92 -4.73
C PHE A 95 23.91 11.07 -3.61
N ASP A 96 23.29 12.25 -3.48
CA ASP A 96 22.25 12.50 -2.48
C ASP A 96 21.04 11.59 -2.67
N LEU A 97 20.59 11.42 -3.92
CA LEU A 97 19.47 10.55 -4.25
C LEU A 97 19.81 9.07 -4.01
N PHE A 98 21.05 8.67 -4.30
CA PHE A 98 21.52 7.32 -3.99
C PHE A 98 21.52 7.06 -2.48
N MET A 99 22.00 8.01 -1.67
CA MET A 99 21.97 7.89 -0.21
C MET A 99 20.52 7.86 0.33
N GLU A 100 19.62 8.66 -0.23
CA GLU A 100 18.20 8.63 0.12
C GLU A 100 17.56 7.28 -0.17
N ILE A 101 17.78 6.71 -1.36
CA ILE A 101 17.28 5.36 -1.73
C ILE A 101 17.93 4.29 -0.86
N SER A 102 19.22 4.43 -0.52
CA SER A 102 19.91 3.50 0.38
C SER A 102 19.30 3.52 1.79
N LEU A 103 19.02 4.70 2.33
CA LEU A 103 18.34 4.86 3.61
C LEU A 103 16.92 4.29 3.58
N LEU A 104 16.18 4.56 2.49
CA LEU A 104 14.85 4.03 2.26
C LEU A 104 14.86 2.49 2.27
N SER A 105 15.83 1.87 1.58
CA SER A 105 16.01 0.41 1.54
C SER A 105 16.42 -0.15 2.90
N PHE A 106 17.28 0.56 3.63
CA PHE A 106 17.68 0.17 4.99
C PHE A 106 16.48 0.15 5.94
N LEU A 107 15.66 1.18 5.94
CA LEU A 107 14.48 1.26 6.80
C LEU A 107 13.45 0.17 6.46
N GLY A 108 13.08 0.05 5.19
CA GLY A 108 11.99 -0.85 4.76
C GLY A 108 12.37 -2.32 4.70
N VAL A 109 13.57 -2.62 4.24
CA VAL A 109 14.01 -4.01 4.03
C VAL A 109 14.87 -4.50 5.19
N SER A 110 16.01 -3.86 5.41
CA SER A 110 16.98 -4.38 6.37
C SER A 110 16.52 -4.24 7.80
N SER A 111 16.00 -3.08 8.20
CA SER A 111 15.58 -2.82 9.57
C SER A 111 14.21 -3.45 9.87
N THR A 112 13.20 -3.06 9.10
CA THR A 112 11.80 -3.48 9.37
C THR A 112 11.63 -4.99 9.31
N LEU A 113 12.04 -5.66 8.21
CA LEU A 113 11.79 -7.09 8.05
C LEU A 113 12.63 -7.93 9.01
N ASN A 114 13.89 -7.55 9.26
CA ASN A 114 14.72 -8.29 10.20
C ASN A 114 14.24 -8.14 11.65
N MET A 115 13.78 -6.94 12.08
CA MET A 115 13.16 -6.75 13.40
C MET A 115 11.83 -7.52 13.50
N TYR A 116 11.00 -7.48 12.45
CA TYR A 116 9.74 -8.22 12.39
C TYR A 116 9.96 -9.72 12.59
N PHE A 117 10.86 -10.34 11.82
CA PHE A 117 11.14 -11.77 11.95
C PHE A 117 11.88 -12.12 13.24
N ALA A 118 12.77 -11.25 13.74
CA ALA A 118 13.39 -11.44 15.03
C ALA A 118 12.37 -11.41 16.17
N SER A 119 11.35 -10.54 16.08
CA SER A 119 10.30 -10.44 17.10
C SER A 119 9.47 -11.71 17.21
N LEU A 120 9.21 -12.40 16.11
CA LEU A 120 8.45 -13.67 16.08
C LEU A 120 9.12 -14.79 16.87
N LYS A 121 10.44 -14.71 17.12
CA LYS A 121 11.16 -15.67 18.00
C LYS A 121 10.84 -15.46 19.48
N TYR A 122 10.43 -14.26 19.88
CA TYR A 122 10.27 -13.87 21.28
C TYR A 122 8.81 -13.58 21.66
N THR A 123 7.92 -13.38 20.66
CA THR A 123 6.50 -13.06 20.90
C THR A 123 5.58 -13.98 20.10
N SER A 124 4.29 -13.93 20.38
CA SER A 124 3.31 -14.69 19.60
C SER A 124 3.06 -14.05 18.23
N PRO A 125 2.88 -14.85 17.17
CA PRO A 125 2.48 -14.33 15.84
C PRO A 125 1.23 -13.45 15.89
N THR A 126 0.28 -13.79 16.76
CA THR A 126 -0.95 -13.01 16.98
C THR A 126 -0.65 -11.59 17.48
N PHE A 127 0.28 -11.44 18.44
CA PHE A 127 0.70 -10.14 18.95
C PHE A 127 1.38 -9.32 17.84
N VAL A 128 2.30 -9.92 17.10
CA VAL A 128 3.02 -9.24 16.00
C VAL A 128 2.03 -8.79 14.91
N ALA A 129 1.10 -9.65 14.51
CA ALA A 129 0.07 -9.31 13.52
C ALA A 129 -0.82 -8.14 13.97
N SER A 130 -1.21 -8.10 15.26
CA SER A 130 -1.94 -6.98 15.84
C SER A 130 -1.17 -5.68 15.76
N MET A 131 0.08 -5.73 16.22
CA MET A 131 0.93 -4.55 16.25
C MET A 131 1.21 -4.02 14.84
N THR A 132 1.34 -4.89 13.85
CA THR A 132 1.53 -4.50 12.45
C THR A 132 0.37 -3.64 11.91
N ASN A 133 -0.85 -3.85 12.39
CA ASN A 133 -1.98 -3.02 11.98
C ASN A 133 -1.90 -1.58 12.51
N THR A 134 -1.10 -1.32 13.57
CA THR A 134 -0.86 0.05 14.05
C THR A 134 -0.05 0.89 13.06
N VAL A 135 0.62 0.26 12.07
CA VAL A 135 1.37 0.95 11.02
C VAL A 135 0.49 1.97 10.27
N ALA A 136 -0.77 1.63 9.99
CA ALA A 136 -1.68 2.55 9.31
C ALA A 136 -1.92 3.84 10.12
N ALA A 137 -2.16 3.70 11.43
CA ALA A 137 -2.34 4.84 12.33
C ALA A 137 -1.06 5.66 12.50
N LEU A 138 0.08 5.00 12.67
CA LEU A 138 1.38 5.66 12.77
C LEU A 138 1.70 6.44 11.49
N THR A 139 1.46 5.84 10.32
CA THR A 139 1.66 6.50 9.02
C THR A 139 0.75 7.72 8.90
N PHE A 140 -0.52 7.61 9.30
CA PHE A 140 -1.44 8.75 9.29
C PHE A 140 -0.95 9.89 10.20
N VAL A 141 -0.57 9.58 11.44
CA VAL A 141 -0.06 10.59 12.39
C VAL A 141 1.20 11.26 11.85
N ILE A 142 2.17 10.48 11.33
CA ILE A 142 3.41 11.03 10.77
C ILE A 142 3.10 11.87 9.52
N ALA A 143 2.19 11.45 8.65
CA ALA A 143 1.79 12.19 7.45
C ALA A 143 1.16 13.55 7.81
N VAL A 144 0.31 13.60 8.84
CA VAL A 144 -0.29 14.85 9.34
C VAL A 144 0.78 15.78 9.93
N VAL A 145 1.69 15.24 10.76
CA VAL A 145 2.78 16.02 11.36
C VAL A 145 3.70 16.61 10.29
N LEU A 146 4.02 15.85 9.25
CA LEU A 146 4.85 16.30 8.12
C LEU A 146 4.08 17.11 7.08
N ARG A 147 2.80 17.42 7.31
CA ARG A 147 1.91 18.15 6.38
C ARG A 147 1.81 17.51 4.98
N LEU A 148 1.98 16.20 4.90
CA LEU A 148 1.74 15.40 3.69
C LEU A 148 0.26 15.03 3.52
N GLU A 149 -0.52 15.13 4.59
CA GLU A 149 -1.96 14.92 4.63
C GLU A 149 -2.63 16.13 5.28
N THR A 150 -3.67 16.66 4.63
CA THR A 150 -4.47 17.76 5.17
C THR A 150 -5.48 17.21 6.17
N LEU A 151 -5.53 17.82 7.35
CA LEU A 151 -6.47 17.45 8.41
C LEU A 151 -7.25 18.69 8.86
N ASP A 152 -8.47 18.84 8.36
CA ASP A 152 -9.38 19.85 8.84
C ASP A 152 -10.45 19.22 9.75
N LEU A 153 -10.24 19.34 11.07
CA LEU A 153 -11.15 18.82 12.08
C LEU A 153 -12.48 19.56 12.16
N ARG A 154 -12.63 20.69 11.49
CA ARG A 154 -13.87 21.47 11.47
C ARG A 154 -14.88 20.88 10.49
N HIS A 155 -14.41 20.12 9.51
CA HIS A 155 -15.26 19.47 8.54
C HIS A 155 -15.50 17.99 8.90
N ALA A 156 -16.69 17.49 8.62
CA ALA A 156 -17.08 16.10 8.86
C ALA A 156 -16.11 15.09 8.21
N ARG A 157 -15.48 15.48 7.10
CA ARG A 157 -14.50 14.68 6.33
C ARG A 157 -13.20 14.45 7.11
N GLY A 158 -12.62 15.52 7.69
CA GLY A 158 -11.42 15.39 8.52
C GLY A 158 -11.68 14.58 9.80
N LEU A 159 -12.85 14.78 10.41
CA LEU A 159 -13.28 14.00 11.56
C LEU A 159 -13.47 12.52 11.20
N ALA A 160 -14.02 12.21 10.03
CA ALA A 160 -14.19 10.83 9.55
C ALA A 160 -12.83 10.10 9.36
N LYS A 161 -11.79 10.79 8.91
CA LYS A 161 -10.43 10.22 8.82
C LYS A 161 -9.90 9.80 10.20
N VAL A 162 -10.03 10.67 11.20
CA VAL A 162 -9.56 10.39 12.56
C VAL A 162 -10.38 9.27 13.20
N ILE A 163 -11.72 9.40 13.18
CA ILE A 163 -12.60 8.39 13.75
C ILE A 163 -12.42 7.05 13.03
N GLY A 164 -12.36 7.03 11.71
CA GLY A 164 -12.11 5.83 10.91
C GLY A 164 -10.82 5.12 11.30
N THR A 165 -9.73 5.88 11.51
CA THR A 165 -8.44 5.34 11.96
C THR A 165 -8.57 4.72 13.37
N VAL A 166 -9.21 5.42 14.31
CA VAL A 166 -9.43 4.91 15.68
C VAL A 166 -10.31 3.67 15.68
N VAL A 167 -11.39 3.66 14.88
CA VAL A 167 -12.29 2.52 14.73
C VAL A 167 -11.56 1.31 14.13
N CYS A 168 -10.72 1.50 13.10
CA CYS A 168 -9.88 0.42 12.55
C CYS A 168 -8.96 -0.17 13.62
N LEU A 169 -8.28 0.68 14.41
CA LEU A 169 -7.41 0.21 15.49
C LEU A 169 -8.19 -0.56 16.57
N ALA A 170 -9.36 -0.04 16.98
CA ALA A 170 -10.22 -0.71 17.93
C ALA A 170 -10.70 -2.08 17.42
N GLY A 171 -11.06 -2.17 16.11
CA GLY A 171 -11.46 -3.43 15.47
C GLY A 171 -10.35 -4.47 15.47
N VAL A 172 -9.13 -4.07 15.08
CA VAL A 172 -7.96 -4.96 15.11
C VAL A 172 -7.60 -5.39 16.54
N THR A 173 -7.65 -4.46 17.49
CA THR A 173 -7.42 -4.77 18.91
C THR A 173 -8.46 -5.78 19.42
N THR A 174 -9.73 -5.60 19.03
CA THR A 174 -10.81 -6.55 19.37
C THR A 174 -10.54 -7.92 18.77
N MET A 175 -10.16 -8.02 17.48
CA MET A 175 -9.80 -9.29 16.83
C MET A 175 -8.73 -10.06 17.61
N THR A 176 -7.80 -9.34 18.21
CA THR A 176 -6.61 -9.93 18.82
C THR A 176 -6.79 -10.24 20.29
N LEU A 177 -7.35 -9.32 21.05
CA LEU A 177 -7.46 -9.45 22.51
C LEU A 177 -8.74 -10.15 22.94
N TYR A 178 -9.86 -9.91 22.23
CA TYR A 178 -11.13 -10.53 22.56
C TYR A 178 -11.34 -11.80 21.74
N LYS A 179 -11.08 -12.95 22.37
CA LYS A 179 -11.33 -14.25 21.70
C LYS A 179 -12.81 -14.58 21.63
N GLY A 180 -13.56 -14.42 22.73
CA GLY A 180 -14.97 -14.80 22.81
C GLY A 180 -15.22 -16.31 22.61
N PRO A 181 -16.47 -16.75 22.46
CA PRO A 181 -16.81 -18.15 22.19
C PRO A 181 -16.30 -18.59 20.82
N ILE A 182 -15.91 -19.87 20.75
CA ILE A 182 -15.50 -20.52 19.51
C ILE A 182 -16.75 -20.78 18.66
N LEU A 183 -16.74 -20.27 17.42
CA LEU A 183 -17.76 -20.67 16.44
C LEU A 183 -17.49 -22.10 16.03
N LYS A 184 -18.51 -22.97 16.12
CA LYS A 184 -18.39 -24.38 15.74
C LYS A 184 -17.89 -24.47 14.30
N ASN A 185 -16.86 -25.29 14.07
CA ASN A 185 -16.36 -25.54 12.74
C ASN A 185 -17.47 -26.16 11.89
N LEU A 186 -17.95 -25.43 10.89
CA LEU A 186 -18.91 -25.92 9.88
C LEU A 186 -18.24 -26.76 8.79
N TRP A 187 -16.90 -26.84 8.80
CA TRP A 187 -16.12 -27.43 7.73
C TRP A 187 -15.00 -28.32 8.25
N HIS A 188 -14.65 -29.37 7.49
CA HIS A 188 -13.50 -30.23 7.79
C HIS A 188 -12.22 -29.56 7.24
N PRO A 189 -11.13 -29.47 8.02
CA PRO A 189 -9.89 -28.84 7.59
C PRO A 189 -9.25 -29.60 6.43
N LEU A 190 -8.78 -28.86 5.42
CA LEU A 190 -8.09 -29.41 4.26
C LEU A 190 -6.62 -29.75 4.56
N ILE A 191 -6.00 -29.03 5.49
CA ILE A 191 -4.58 -29.19 5.85
C ILE A 191 -4.40 -28.99 7.35
N HIS A 192 -3.70 -29.91 8.02
CA HIS A 192 -3.28 -29.77 9.42
C HIS A 192 -1.83 -29.25 9.50
N LEU A 193 -1.66 -27.98 9.82
CA LEU A 193 -0.36 -27.41 10.16
C LEU A 193 -0.14 -27.50 11.67
N GLN A 194 0.90 -28.26 12.09
CA GLN A 194 1.32 -28.27 13.48
C GLN A 194 2.04 -26.94 13.82
N ARG A 195 1.40 -26.10 14.63
CA ARG A 195 2.04 -24.92 15.20
C ARG A 195 2.90 -25.31 16.39
N THR A 196 4.20 -25.05 16.30
CA THR A 196 5.10 -25.18 17.45
C THR A 196 4.89 -24.00 18.40
N THR A 197 4.29 -24.25 19.56
CA THR A 197 4.17 -23.25 20.62
C THR A 197 5.54 -23.08 21.28
N ALA A 198 6.30 -22.06 20.89
CA ALA A 198 7.53 -21.69 21.58
C ALA A 198 7.23 -20.99 22.92
N ILE A 199 7.93 -21.38 23.97
CA ILE A 199 7.88 -20.74 25.30
C ILE A 199 8.64 -19.41 25.19
N HIS A 200 7.95 -18.29 25.47
CA HIS A 200 8.48 -16.94 25.28
C HIS A 200 9.25 -16.45 26.52
N GLU A 201 10.54 -16.79 26.63
CA GLU A 201 11.40 -16.36 27.75
C GLU A 201 11.69 -14.84 27.79
N HIS A 202 11.60 -14.13 26.64
CA HIS A 202 11.96 -12.72 26.54
C HIS A 202 10.88 -11.88 25.81
N TRP A 203 9.65 -11.95 26.30
CA TRP A 203 8.49 -11.27 25.67
C TRP A 203 8.69 -9.76 25.49
N LEU A 204 9.29 -9.08 26.49
CA LEU A 204 9.58 -7.65 26.42
C LEU A 204 10.51 -7.29 25.25
N LYS A 205 11.57 -8.09 25.04
CA LYS A 205 12.50 -7.90 23.92
C LYS A 205 11.79 -8.03 22.57
N GLY A 206 10.94 -9.03 22.42
CA GLY A 206 10.15 -9.22 21.20
C GLY A 206 9.15 -8.08 20.98
N SER A 207 8.50 -7.59 22.03
CA SER A 207 7.58 -6.45 21.96
C SER A 207 8.28 -5.17 21.51
N ILE A 208 9.47 -4.87 22.03
CA ILE A 208 10.27 -3.71 21.61
C ILE A 208 10.66 -3.83 20.14
N LEU A 209 11.09 -5.01 19.68
CA LEU A 209 11.41 -5.25 18.27
C LEU A 209 10.19 -5.08 17.37
N THR A 210 9.02 -5.54 17.79
CA THR A 210 7.76 -5.37 17.04
C THR A 210 7.39 -3.89 16.90
N VAL A 211 7.40 -3.14 18.00
CA VAL A 211 7.12 -1.69 17.99
C VAL A 211 8.13 -0.97 17.09
N GLY A 212 9.41 -1.27 17.24
CA GLY A 212 10.47 -0.71 16.38
C GLY A 212 10.22 -0.99 14.89
N SER A 213 9.82 -2.23 14.54
CA SER A 213 9.51 -2.58 13.16
C SER A 213 8.29 -1.80 12.63
N CYS A 214 7.25 -1.60 13.43
CA CYS A 214 6.08 -0.80 13.04
C CYS A 214 6.42 0.67 12.79
N ILE A 215 7.28 1.26 13.62
CA ILE A 215 7.73 2.64 13.46
C ILE A 215 8.57 2.78 12.18
N THR A 216 9.57 1.91 11.98
CA THR A 216 10.41 1.95 10.77
C THR A 216 9.60 1.70 9.51
N TRP A 217 8.59 0.84 9.57
CA TRP A 217 7.70 0.58 8.44
C TRP A 217 6.85 1.78 8.08
N SER A 218 6.31 2.48 9.08
CA SER A 218 5.54 3.71 8.88
C SER A 218 6.39 4.82 8.27
N ILE A 219 7.62 5.01 8.79
CA ILE A 219 8.58 5.97 8.23
C ILE A 219 8.93 5.61 6.78
N TRP A 220 9.11 4.32 6.49
CA TRP A 220 9.39 3.84 5.13
C TRP A 220 8.29 4.21 4.12
N TYR A 221 7.00 4.05 4.48
CA TYR A 221 5.90 4.48 3.60
C TYR A 221 5.93 5.99 3.34
N ILE A 222 6.21 6.77 4.35
CA ILE A 222 6.32 8.24 4.20
C ILE A 222 7.52 8.61 3.34
N MET A 223 8.68 8.01 3.59
CA MET A 223 9.88 8.27 2.78
C MET A 223 9.70 7.84 1.33
N GLN A 224 9.00 6.73 1.06
CA GLN A 224 8.64 6.35 -0.31
C GLN A 224 7.90 7.47 -1.03
N ALA A 225 6.92 8.10 -0.38
CA ALA A 225 6.16 9.19 -0.98
C ALA A 225 7.02 10.42 -1.26
N ILE A 226 7.99 10.73 -0.39
CA ILE A 226 8.92 11.85 -0.57
C ILE A 226 9.91 11.55 -1.70
N THR A 227 10.54 10.37 -1.66
CA THR A 227 11.53 9.95 -2.66
C THR A 227 10.89 9.83 -4.05
N LEU A 228 9.64 9.37 -4.14
CA LEU A 228 8.93 9.25 -5.40
C LEU A 228 8.70 10.59 -6.10
N LYS A 229 8.51 11.68 -5.35
CA LYS A 229 8.44 13.04 -5.91
C LYS A 229 9.76 13.49 -6.54
N ARG A 230 10.90 13.05 -5.99
CA ARG A 230 12.24 13.36 -6.50
C ARG A 230 12.70 12.39 -7.60
N TYR A 231 12.23 11.15 -7.55
CA TYR A 231 12.56 10.07 -8.49
C TYR A 231 11.30 9.39 -9.02
N PRO A 232 10.61 9.96 -10.00
CA PRO A 232 9.30 9.49 -10.49
C PRO A 232 9.36 8.16 -11.28
N ALA A 233 10.54 7.57 -11.49
CA ALA A 233 10.71 6.28 -12.15
C ALA A 233 10.46 5.11 -11.18
N ARG A 234 9.22 4.66 -11.08
CA ARG A 234 8.72 3.69 -10.07
C ARG A 234 9.37 2.32 -10.16
N LEU A 235 9.52 1.77 -11.39
CA LEU A 235 10.18 0.47 -11.62
C LEU A 235 11.66 0.55 -11.23
N SER A 236 12.33 1.63 -11.63
CA SER A 236 13.72 1.86 -11.27
C SER A 236 13.91 2.03 -9.77
N LEU A 237 12.99 2.74 -9.11
CA LEU A 237 13.00 2.89 -7.65
C LEU A 237 12.82 1.53 -6.96
N THR A 238 11.85 0.72 -7.42
CA THR A 238 11.63 -0.65 -6.89
C THR A 238 12.88 -1.52 -7.08
N ALA A 239 13.51 -1.47 -8.26
CA ALA A 239 14.72 -2.22 -8.55
C ALA A 239 15.89 -1.80 -7.64
N TRP A 240 16.12 -0.50 -7.46
CA TRP A 240 17.15 0.03 -6.57
C TRP A 240 16.88 -0.31 -5.09
N MET A 241 15.64 -0.16 -4.62
CA MET A 241 15.27 -0.56 -3.26
C MET A 241 15.52 -2.05 -3.02
N SER A 242 15.15 -2.90 -3.98
CA SER A 242 15.36 -4.34 -3.88
C SER A 242 16.86 -4.69 -3.89
N PHE A 243 17.64 -4.08 -4.76
CA PHE A 243 19.08 -4.32 -4.85
C PHE A 243 19.82 -3.90 -3.57
N LEU A 244 19.64 -2.63 -3.16
CA LEU A 244 20.31 -2.10 -1.97
C LEU A 244 19.83 -2.79 -0.69
N GLY A 245 18.51 -3.05 -0.58
CA GLY A 245 17.94 -3.79 0.54
C GLY A 245 18.43 -5.23 0.60
N GLY A 246 18.57 -5.89 -0.56
CA GLY A 246 19.15 -7.23 -0.66
C GLY A 246 20.60 -7.28 -0.20
N VAL A 247 21.45 -6.33 -0.64
CA VAL A 247 22.86 -6.23 -0.23
C VAL A 247 22.97 -5.94 1.27
N GLN A 248 22.21 -4.97 1.79
CA GLN A 248 22.21 -4.61 3.22
C GLN A 248 21.71 -5.78 4.08
N SER A 249 20.65 -6.47 3.65
CA SER A 249 20.14 -7.65 4.35
C SER A 249 21.11 -8.83 4.28
N ALA A 250 21.84 -9.00 3.17
CA ALA A 250 22.91 -10.01 3.06
C ALA A 250 24.02 -9.78 4.08
N ILE A 251 24.51 -8.53 4.19
CA ILE A 251 25.53 -8.15 5.18
C ILE A 251 25.02 -8.45 6.59
N PHE A 252 23.81 -8.03 6.92
CA PHE A 252 23.20 -8.30 8.21
C PHE A 252 23.07 -9.81 8.48
N THR A 253 22.61 -10.57 7.48
CA THR A 253 22.41 -12.02 7.61
C THR A 253 23.74 -12.77 7.81
N VAL A 254 24.80 -12.39 7.12
CA VAL A 254 26.14 -12.98 7.31
C VAL A 254 26.66 -12.74 8.74
N ILE A 255 26.39 -11.55 9.31
CA ILE A 255 26.78 -11.23 10.69
C ILE A 255 25.99 -12.03 11.72
N VAL A 256 24.69 -12.26 11.47
CA VAL A 256 23.80 -12.95 12.43
C VAL A 256 23.81 -14.46 12.25
N GLN A 257 23.97 -14.95 11.03
CA GLN A 257 23.85 -16.36 10.67
C GLN A 257 25.17 -16.91 10.10
N HIS A 258 25.94 -17.56 10.97
CA HIS A 258 27.26 -18.12 10.62
C HIS A 258 27.17 -19.52 10.01
N LYS A 259 26.03 -20.22 10.11
CA LYS A 259 25.91 -21.60 9.60
C LYS A 259 25.71 -21.59 8.08
N GLN A 260 26.66 -22.15 7.32
CA GLN A 260 26.57 -22.27 5.86
C GLN A 260 25.33 -23.07 5.40
N ALA A 261 24.95 -24.09 6.16
CA ALA A 261 23.75 -24.90 5.85
C ALA A 261 22.43 -24.10 5.80
N ALA A 262 22.36 -22.93 6.47
CA ALA A 262 21.18 -22.08 6.42
C ALA A 262 21.00 -21.34 5.07
N TRP A 263 22.05 -21.26 4.26
CA TRP A 263 22.04 -20.62 2.94
C TRP A 263 21.69 -21.58 1.81
N THR A 264 21.63 -22.89 2.06
CA THR A 264 21.25 -23.86 1.05
C THR A 264 19.74 -23.88 0.87
N ILE A 265 19.26 -23.58 -0.35
CA ILE A 265 17.84 -23.68 -0.71
C ILE A 265 17.68 -24.91 -1.59
N GLY A 266 16.85 -25.89 -1.14
CA GLY A 266 16.42 -27.01 -1.97
C GLY A 266 15.33 -26.59 -2.96
N PHE A 267 15.07 -27.44 -3.98
CA PHE A 267 14.01 -27.25 -4.97
C PHE A 267 12.64 -27.66 -4.38
N ASN A 268 12.25 -27.03 -3.28
CA ASN A 268 11.08 -27.32 -2.45
C ASN A 268 10.26 -26.03 -2.21
N ILE A 269 9.40 -26.05 -1.18
CA ILE A 269 8.55 -24.92 -0.80
C ILE A 269 9.39 -23.63 -0.55
N ASP A 270 10.64 -23.74 -0.08
CA ASP A 270 11.52 -22.63 0.23
C ASP A 270 11.90 -21.85 -1.04
N PHE A 271 12.19 -22.59 -2.13
CA PHE A 271 12.49 -22.00 -3.43
C PHE A 271 11.27 -21.24 -3.98
N TRP A 272 10.09 -21.89 -4.01
CA TRP A 272 8.88 -21.26 -4.53
C TRP A 272 8.42 -20.08 -3.70
N SER A 273 8.54 -20.16 -2.37
CA SER A 273 8.30 -19.04 -1.44
C SER A 273 9.20 -17.84 -1.76
N THR A 274 10.48 -18.09 -2.02
CA THR A 274 11.47 -17.07 -2.36
C THR A 274 11.16 -16.42 -3.71
N ILE A 275 10.84 -17.21 -4.73
CA ILE A 275 10.46 -16.68 -6.06
C ILE A 275 9.17 -15.85 -5.97
N TYR A 276 8.13 -16.38 -5.32
CA TYR A 276 6.87 -15.65 -5.13
C TYR A 276 7.10 -14.33 -4.36
N GLY A 277 7.82 -14.40 -3.23
CA GLY A 277 8.15 -13.23 -2.42
C GLY A 277 9.00 -12.19 -3.16
N GLY A 278 9.93 -12.63 -4.01
CA GLY A 278 10.79 -11.76 -4.81
C GLY A 278 10.05 -11.11 -5.97
N VAL A 279 9.47 -11.93 -6.85
CA VAL A 279 8.85 -11.45 -8.10
C VAL A 279 7.52 -10.74 -7.83
N VAL A 280 6.61 -11.41 -7.11
CA VAL A 280 5.25 -10.88 -6.93
C VAL A 280 5.24 -9.80 -5.87
N ILE A 281 5.78 -10.07 -4.68
CA ILE A 281 5.63 -9.15 -3.54
C ILE A 281 6.62 -7.99 -3.62
N SER A 282 7.93 -8.29 -3.63
CA SER A 282 8.97 -7.25 -3.61
C SER A 282 9.12 -6.54 -4.96
N GLY A 283 8.75 -7.18 -6.06
CA GLY A 283 8.73 -6.59 -7.38
C GLY A 283 7.39 -5.93 -7.70
N LEU A 284 6.41 -6.74 -8.11
CA LEU A 284 5.14 -6.25 -8.68
C LEU A 284 4.29 -5.48 -7.67
N ILE A 285 4.07 -6.01 -6.48
CA ILE A 285 3.19 -5.37 -5.48
C ILE A 285 3.81 -4.08 -4.96
N VAL A 286 5.13 -4.02 -4.71
CA VAL A 286 5.79 -2.77 -4.32
C VAL A 286 5.68 -1.73 -5.43
N PHE A 287 5.82 -2.11 -6.70
CA PHE A 287 5.58 -1.20 -7.82
C PHE A 287 4.13 -0.67 -7.84
N VAL A 288 3.14 -1.54 -7.63
CA VAL A 288 1.73 -1.14 -7.53
C VAL A 288 1.50 -0.20 -6.34
N GLN A 289 2.12 -0.47 -5.19
CA GLN A 289 2.05 0.40 -4.02
C GLN A 289 2.65 1.78 -4.29
N LEU A 290 3.80 1.87 -4.97
CA LEU A 290 4.40 3.14 -5.38
C LEU A 290 3.46 3.92 -6.31
N TRP A 291 2.84 3.24 -7.27
CA TRP A 291 1.84 3.85 -8.15
C TRP A 291 0.64 4.40 -7.35
N CYS A 292 0.08 3.61 -6.41
CA CYS A 292 -1.01 4.06 -5.55
C CYS A 292 -0.58 5.20 -4.59
N THR A 293 0.68 5.17 -4.13
CA THR A 293 1.23 6.22 -3.25
C THR A 293 1.35 7.55 -3.97
N GLU A 294 1.70 7.54 -5.27
CA GLU A 294 1.77 8.76 -6.08
C GLU A 294 0.39 9.33 -6.35
N GLU A 295 -0.60 8.47 -6.64
CA GLU A 295 -1.97 8.89 -6.97
C GLU A 295 -2.80 9.32 -5.75
N LYS A 296 -2.66 8.61 -4.63
CA LYS A 296 -3.56 8.72 -3.48
C LYS A 296 -2.84 9.00 -2.14
N GLY A 297 -1.51 9.01 -2.14
CA GLY A 297 -0.68 9.23 -0.96
C GLY A 297 -0.39 7.97 -0.14
N PRO A 298 0.61 8.05 0.79
CA PRO A 298 1.07 6.90 1.57
C PRO A 298 0.04 6.39 2.57
N VAL A 299 -0.78 7.27 3.12
CA VAL A 299 -1.85 6.90 4.07
C VAL A 299 -2.87 5.99 3.39
N PHE A 300 -3.27 6.29 2.15
CA PHE A 300 -4.19 5.44 1.37
C PHE A 300 -3.70 4.00 1.26
N VAL A 301 -2.42 3.80 0.97
CA VAL A 301 -1.84 2.45 0.82
C VAL A 301 -1.87 1.68 2.14
N THR A 302 -1.49 2.32 3.25
CA THR A 302 -1.45 1.66 4.56
C THR A 302 -2.81 1.33 5.15
N MET A 303 -3.86 2.05 4.75
CA MET A 303 -5.24 1.77 5.17
C MET A 303 -5.75 0.38 4.77
N PHE A 304 -5.21 -0.20 3.70
CA PHE A 304 -5.60 -1.54 3.25
C PHE A 304 -4.92 -2.67 4.04
N ASN A 305 -3.91 -2.39 4.87
CA ASN A 305 -3.20 -3.42 5.64
C ASN A 305 -4.13 -4.28 6.52
N PRO A 306 -5.11 -3.71 7.26
CA PRO A 306 -6.03 -4.52 8.05
C PRO A 306 -6.85 -5.52 7.24
N PHE A 307 -7.05 -5.25 5.94
CA PHE A 307 -7.77 -6.17 5.06
C PHE A 307 -7.04 -7.50 4.88
N THR A 308 -5.69 -7.49 4.82
CA THR A 308 -4.89 -8.74 4.84
C THR A 308 -5.18 -9.56 6.09
N THR A 309 -5.28 -8.92 7.27
CA THR A 309 -5.56 -9.64 8.51
C THR A 309 -6.91 -10.38 8.47
N ILE A 310 -7.93 -9.72 7.87
CA ILE A 310 -9.25 -10.32 7.68
C ILE A 310 -9.17 -11.50 6.72
N LEU A 311 -8.47 -11.34 5.59
CA LEU A 311 -8.29 -12.40 4.60
C LEU A 311 -7.52 -13.60 5.17
N VAL A 312 -6.43 -13.35 5.92
CA VAL A 312 -5.65 -14.39 6.57
C VAL A 312 -6.51 -15.15 7.57
N ALA A 313 -7.27 -14.46 8.43
CA ALA A 313 -8.16 -15.12 9.39
C ALA A 313 -9.24 -15.95 8.69
N GLY A 314 -9.83 -15.44 7.60
CA GLY A 314 -10.82 -16.18 6.79
C GLY A 314 -10.22 -17.43 6.16
N ILE A 315 -9.09 -17.31 5.46
CA ILE A 315 -8.45 -18.47 4.82
C ILE A 315 -7.96 -19.49 5.85
N ALA A 316 -7.39 -19.05 6.97
CA ALA A 316 -6.98 -19.94 8.06
C ALA A 316 -8.16 -20.76 8.60
N TYR A 317 -9.34 -20.14 8.72
CA TYR A 317 -10.54 -20.87 9.12
C TYR A 317 -10.98 -21.92 8.09
N PHE A 318 -11.08 -21.55 6.81
CA PHE A 318 -11.61 -22.43 5.76
C PHE A 318 -10.60 -23.51 5.31
N VAL A 319 -9.30 -23.17 5.22
CA VAL A 319 -8.27 -24.06 4.65
C VAL A 319 -7.56 -24.85 5.74
N LEU A 320 -7.15 -24.18 6.84
CA LEU A 320 -6.39 -24.79 7.92
C LEU A 320 -7.28 -25.32 9.05
N GLY A 321 -8.59 -25.03 9.02
CA GLY A 321 -9.53 -25.44 10.07
C GLY A 321 -9.23 -24.79 11.42
N GLU A 322 -8.59 -23.63 11.42
CA GLU A 322 -8.35 -22.89 12.66
C GLU A 322 -9.66 -22.48 13.31
N LYS A 323 -9.70 -22.49 14.65
CA LYS A 323 -10.89 -22.11 15.41
C LYS A 323 -11.17 -20.63 15.20
N LEU A 324 -12.31 -20.32 14.57
CA LEU A 324 -12.77 -18.95 14.42
C LEU A 324 -13.42 -18.50 15.73
N TYR A 325 -12.93 -17.40 16.28
CA TYR A 325 -13.48 -16.81 17.50
C TYR A 325 -14.48 -15.70 17.13
N LEU A 326 -15.53 -15.57 17.94
CA LEU A 326 -16.53 -14.52 17.75
C LEU A 326 -15.90 -13.12 17.76
N GLY A 327 -14.87 -12.93 18.58
CA GLY A 327 -14.10 -11.68 18.63
C GLY A 327 -13.42 -11.33 17.32
N SER A 328 -12.94 -12.33 16.56
CA SER A 328 -12.34 -12.12 15.23
C SER A 328 -13.38 -11.62 14.23
N VAL A 329 -14.60 -12.14 14.27
CA VAL A 329 -15.69 -11.72 13.36
C VAL A 329 -16.15 -10.29 13.70
N ILE A 330 -16.41 -10.01 14.98
CA ILE A 330 -16.80 -8.67 15.42
C ILE A 330 -15.73 -7.64 15.09
N GLY A 331 -14.46 -7.95 15.39
CA GLY A 331 -13.34 -7.08 15.05
C GLY A 331 -13.20 -6.84 13.54
N ALA A 332 -13.43 -7.86 12.69
CA ALA A 332 -13.42 -7.71 11.24
C ALA A 332 -14.51 -6.73 10.75
N VAL A 333 -15.73 -6.82 11.29
CA VAL A 333 -16.82 -5.89 10.96
C VAL A 333 -16.46 -4.46 11.37
N ILE A 334 -15.91 -4.27 12.57
CA ILE A 334 -15.46 -2.95 13.06
C ILE A 334 -14.37 -2.38 12.13
N VAL A 335 -13.39 -3.19 11.70
CA VAL A 335 -12.32 -2.79 10.78
C VAL A 335 -12.91 -2.34 9.44
N ILE A 336 -13.88 -3.08 8.87
CA ILE A 336 -14.52 -2.71 7.61
C ILE A 336 -15.23 -1.37 7.72
N VAL A 337 -15.97 -1.14 8.82
CA VAL A 337 -16.63 0.16 9.07
C VAL A 337 -15.61 1.28 9.19
N GLY A 338 -14.53 1.08 9.96
CA GLY A 338 -13.47 2.07 10.11
C GLY A 338 -12.77 2.39 8.79
N LEU A 339 -12.47 1.37 7.98
CA LEU A 339 -11.88 1.53 6.65
C LEU A 339 -12.79 2.33 5.71
N TYR A 340 -14.11 2.03 5.73
CA TYR A 340 -15.08 2.76 4.94
C TYR A 340 -15.12 4.25 5.31
N MET A 341 -15.22 4.57 6.62
CA MET A 341 -15.21 5.96 7.10
C MET A 341 -13.95 6.72 6.68
N LEU A 342 -12.83 6.06 6.75
CA LEU A 342 -11.52 6.62 6.46
C LEU A 342 -11.34 6.87 4.95
N LEU A 343 -11.75 5.93 4.09
CA LEU A 343 -11.74 6.09 2.64
C LEU A 343 -12.71 7.18 2.19
N TRP A 344 -13.92 7.23 2.77
CA TRP A 344 -14.89 8.27 2.48
C TRP A 344 -14.36 9.68 2.83
N GLY A 345 -13.72 9.83 3.99
CA GLY A 345 -13.09 11.09 4.37
C GLY A 345 -11.97 11.52 3.42
N LYS A 346 -11.24 10.56 2.83
CA LYS A 346 -10.12 10.84 1.92
C LYS A 346 -10.57 11.14 0.49
N GLU A 347 -11.56 10.44 -0.06
CA GLU A 347 -12.08 10.72 -1.41
C GLU A 347 -12.67 12.12 -1.51
N ALA A 348 -13.36 12.53 -0.47
CA ALA A 348 -14.00 13.82 -0.43
C ALA A 348 -13.02 15.01 -0.40
N ASP A 349 -11.79 14.84 0.13
CA ASP A 349 -10.75 15.89 0.03
C ASP A 349 -10.24 16.03 -1.41
N GLN A 350 -10.07 14.93 -2.13
CA GLN A 350 -9.60 14.96 -3.52
C GLN A 350 -10.60 15.60 -4.48
N GLU A 351 -11.90 15.51 -4.19
CA GLU A 351 -12.94 16.21 -4.95
C GLU A 351 -12.84 17.72 -4.79
N VAL A 352 -12.57 18.20 -3.57
CA VAL A 352 -12.39 19.64 -3.31
C VAL A 352 -11.13 20.19 -3.95
N ASP A 353 -10.02 19.47 -3.88
CA ASP A 353 -8.76 19.90 -4.50
C ASP A 353 -8.91 19.98 -6.03
N SER A 354 -9.59 19.01 -6.65
CA SER A 354 -9.87 19.03 -8.09
C SER A 354 -10.82 20.14 -8.54
N GLU A 355 -11.81 20.48 -7.74
CA GLU A 355 -12.72 21.61 -8.01
C GLU A 355 -11.99 22.97 -7.86
N THR A 356 -11.09 23.08 -6.88
CA THR A 356 -10.31 24.30 -6.64
C THR A 356 -9.31 24.53 -7.77
N GLU A 357 -8.66 23.48 -8.27
CA GLU A 357 -7.77 23.56 -9.44
C GLU A 357 -8.53 23.91 -10.73
N GLY A 358 -9.75 23.34 -10.93
CA GLY A 358 -10.61 23.62 -12.05
C GLY A 358 -11.08 25.08 -12.08
N HIS A 359 -11.43 25.64 -10.92
CA HIS A 359 -11.80 27.07 -10.81
C HIS A 359 -10.63 28.01 -11.01
N SER A 360 -9.42 27.64 -10.55
CA SER A 360 -8.22 28.44 -10.76
C SER A 360 -7.80 28.48 -12.25
N CYS A 361 -8.03 27.40 -12.99
CA CYS A 361 -7.72 27.35 -14.43
C CYS A 361 -8.77 28.17 -15.24
N SER A 362 -10.05 28.14 -14.90
CA SER A 362 -11.10 28.91 -15.60
C SER A 362 -10.97 30.43 -15.35
N SER A 363 -10.51 30.86 -14.18
CA SER A 363 -10.30 32.28 -13.89
C SER A 363 -9.07 32.87 -14.63
N CYS A 364 -8.08 32.04 -14.97
CA CYS A 364 -6.93 32.46 -15.79
C CYS A 364 -7.25 32.62 -17.27
N ASP A 365 -8.28 31.91 -17.78
CA ASP A 365 -8.70 32.01 -19.18
C ASP A 365 -9.64 33.21 -19.43
N GLU A 366 -10.41 33.66 -18.42
CA GLU A 366 -11.25 34.86 -18.53
C GLU A 366 -10.47 36.18 -18.51
N GLU A 367 -9.25 36.23 -17.95
CA GLU A 367 -8.40 37.43 -17.92
C GLU A 367 -7.66 37.69 -19.23
N LYS A 368 -7.72 36.76 -20.21
CA LYS A 368 -7.24 36.91 -21.58
C LYS A 368 -8.34 37.22 -22.59
N GLY A 369 -9.25 38.12 -22.26
CA GLY A 369 -10.21 38.70 -23.21
C GLY A 369 -9.52 39.58 -24.24
N PRO A 370 -10.05 39.69 -25.48
CA PRO A 370 -9.34 40.27 -26.62
C PRO A 370 -9.18 41.76 -26.48
N SER A 371 -7.93 42.21 -26.21
CA SER A 371 -7.53 43.63 -26.31
C SER A 371 -7.62 44.04 -27.76
N GLY A 372 -8.58 44.92 -28.04
CA GLY A 372 -8.94 45.45 -29.33
C GLY A 372 -7.78 46.12 -30.06
N LYS A 373 -7.53 45.67 -31.28
CA LYS A 373 -6.79 46.39 -32.31
C LYS A 373 -7.53 47.73 -32.61
N LYS A 374 -7.01 48.85 -32.17
CA LYS A 374 -7.25 50.14 -32.82
C LYS A 374 -6.04 50.47 -33.70
N GLY A 375 -6.30 50.43 -35.00
CA GLY A 375 -5.38 50.89 -36.01
C GLY A 375 -5.16 52.40 -35.89
N SER A 376 -3.93 52.81 -36.11
CA SER A 376 -3.60 54.16 -36.50
C SER A 376 -2.49 54.10 -37.57
N THR A 377 -2.95 54.31 -38.79
CA THR A 377 -2.14 54.61 -39.96
C THR A 377 -1.50 55.98 -39.73
N ARG A 378 -0.17 56.09 -39.79
CA ARG A 378 0.52 57.29 -40.13
C ARG A 378 1.77 56.97 -40.91
N ALA A 379 1.67 57.27 -42.21
CA ALA A 379 2.79 57.51 -43.08
C ALA A 379 3.56 58.77 -42.69
N ILE A 380 4.84 58.84 -42.88
CA ILE A 380 5.65 60.00 -43.26
C ILE A 380 7.10 59.52 -43.46
N GLU A 381 7.54 59.48 -44.75
CA GLU A 381 8.62 60.21 -45.38
C GLU A 381 10.01 60.19 -44.73
N MET A 382 10.92 59.79 -45.57
CA MET A 382 12.38 60.05 -45.45
C MET A 382 12.72 61.49 -45.81
N PRO A 383 13.89 62.00 -45.52
CA PRO A 383 15.07 61.74 -46.35
C PRO A 383 16.22 61.01 -45.59
#